data_584b240b027412672ffc1db970ac432f
#
_entry.id   584b240b027412672ffc1db970ac432f
#
_cell.length_a   1.000
_cell.length_b   1.000
_cell.length_c   1.000
_cell.angle_alpha   90.00
_cell.angle_beta   90.00
_cell.angle_gamma   90.00
#
_symmetry.space_group_name_H-M   'P 1'
#
loop_
_entity.id
_entity.type
_entity.pdbx_description
1 polymer ?
#
loop_
_entity_poly.entity_id
_entity_poly.type
_entity_poly.pdbx_seq_one_letter_code
_entity_poly.pdbx_strand_id
1 'polypeptide(L)'
;MSNTATAPTSSSPATPAPGGGVGAMIARQAIVDGQQSVVGYELFNRSRSQVEHTAASDVLLVFTALSHAGTEELIGKMLLFVNCTHESLSGGHLELVNPDKVVLEIPPLGHAAMEEVQARLPILAALRERGFHLAFNHQVLESAYAPWLPLADFIKLDIILLPRVQLAVLVKYA
;
A
#
# COMPACT_ATOMS: atom_id res chain seq x y z
N MET A 1 43.86 62.92 7.66
CA MET A 1 42.77 62.46 6.73
C MET A 1 43.25 61.17 6.10
N SER A 2 43.00 60.08 6.83
CA SER A 2 43.40 58.72 6.37
C SER A 2 42.20 57.87 6.16
N ASN A 3 42.05 57.44 4.94
CA ASN A 3 40.92 56.65 4.46
C ASN A 3 41.37 55.18 4.47
N THR A 4 40.84 54.40 5.38
CA THR A 4 41.14 52.97 5.51
C THR A 4 40.03 52.20 4.76
N ALA A 5 40.37 51.61 3.63
CA ALA A 5 39.49 50.75 2.87
C ALA A 5 39.56 49.31 3.41
N THR A 6 38.46 48.80 3.90
CA THR A 6 38.32 47.41 4.35
C THR A 6 37.98 46.54 3.14
N ALA A 7 38.77 45.50 2.90
CA ALA A 7 38.55 44.51 1.84
C ALA A 7 37.41 43.54 2.19
N PRO A 8 36.64 43.07 1.21
CA PRO A 8 35.60 42.08 1.46
C PRO A 8 36.21 40.67 1.55
N THR A 9 35.86 39.97 2.64
CA THR A 9 36.14 38.55 2.85
C THR A 9 35.33 37.69 1.86
N SER A 10 36.07 36.97 1.02
CA SER A 10 35.49 35.95 0.12
C SER A 10 35.02 34.75 0.93
N SER A 11 33.72 34.56 0.98
CA SER A 11 33.11 33.29 1.44
C SER A 11 33.21 32.26 0.32
N SER A 12 34.00 31.20 0.54
CA SER A 12 34.02 30.01 -0.29
C SER A 12 32.66 29.35 -0.30
N PRO A 13 32.19 28.88 -1.44
CA PRO A 13 30.96 28.07 -1.49
C PRO A 13 31.24 26.72 -0.83
N ALA A 14 30.41 26.33 0.13
CA ALA A 14 30.41 25.03 0.73
C ALA A 14 30.13 23.95 -0.31
N THR A 15 31.02 22.99 -0.47
CA THR A 15 30.84 21.78 -1.27
C THR A 15 29.66 21.00 -0.73
N PRO A 16 28.65 20.65 -1.53
CA PRO A 16 27.58 19.78 -1.07
C PRO A 16 28.14 18.37 -0.85
N ALA A 17 27.87 17.83 0.32
CA ALA A 17 28.25 16.47 0.68
C ALA A 17 27.60 15.45 -0.28
N PRO A 18 28.34 14.43 -0.77
CA PRO A 18 27.77 13.35 -1.55
C PRO A 18 27.09 12.35 -0.61
N GLY A 19 25.77 12.35 -0.57
CA GLY A 19 25.01 11.46 0.32
C GLY A 19 23.52 11.58 0.15
N GLY A 20 23.03 11.79 -1.05
CA GLY A 20 21.62 11.67 -1.38
C GLY A 20 21.27 10.21 -1.61
N GLY A 21 21.08 9.42 -0.55
CA GLY A 21 20.34 8.17 -0.65
C GLY A 21 18.98 8.50 -1.25
N VAL A 22 18.59 7.78 -2.31
CA VAL A 22 17.25 7.83 -2.89
C VAL A 22 16.31 7.27 -1.82
N GLY A 23 15.90 8.12 -0.90
CA GLY A 23 14.92 7.75 0.12
C GLY A 23 13.61 7.45 -0.60
N ALA A 24 13.11 6.23 -0.48
CA ALA A 24 11.78 5.90 -0.93
C ALA A 24 10.80 6.85 -0.23
N MET A 25 10.12 7.72 -0.98
CA MET A 25 9.08 8.58 -0.43
C MET A 25 7.80 7.76 -0.27
N ILE A 26 7.52 7.35 0.95
CA ILE A 26 6.29 6.65 1.30
C ILE A 26 5.21 7.69 1.57
N ALA A 27 4.13 7.66 0.80
CA ALA A 27 2.91 8.38 1.11
C ALA A 27 1.89 7.42 1.73
N ARG A 28 0.99 7.96 2.54
CA ARG A 28 -0.10 7.20 3.14
C ARG A 28 -1.44 7.84 2.83
N GLN A 29 -2.46 7.01 2.60
CA GLN A 29 -3.85 7.43 2.46
C GLN A 29 -4.69 6.75 3.54
N ALA A 30 -5.57 7.50 4.19
CA ALA A 30 -6.47 6.93 5.18
C ALA A 30 -7.55 6.08 4.52
N ILE A 31 -7.80 4.91 5.09
CA ILE A 31 -8.94 4.04 4.79
C ILE A 31 -9.96 4.28 5.91
N VAL A 32 -11.19 4.60 5.53
CA VAL A 32 -12.28 4.87 6.47
C VAL A 32 -13.40 3.84 6.31
N ASP A 33 -14.07 3.54 7.40
CA ASP A 33 -15.27 2.70 7.41
C ASP A 33 -16.55 3.47 7.06
N GLY A 34 -17.70 2.79 7.06
CA GLY A 34 -19.00 3.39 6.82
C GLY A 34 -19.44 4.44 7.85
N GLN A 35 -18.80 4.48 9.02
CA GLN A 35 -18.99 5.47 10.08
C GLN A 35 -17.99 6.64 9.99
N GLN A 36 -17.19 6.68 8.92
CA GLN A 36 -16.12 7.67 8.70
C GLN A 36 -14.98 7.61 9.73
N SER A 37 -14.83 6.48 10.40
CA SER A 37 -13.70 6.22 11.29
C SER A 37 -12.51 5.68 10.49
N VAL A 38 -11.30 6.15 10.81
CA VAL A 38 -10.08 5.64 10.18
C VAL A 38 -9.80 4.24 10.72
N VAL A 39 -9.80 3.24 9.84
CA VAL A 39 -9.50 1.83 10.18
C VAL A 39 -8.06 1.45 9.86
N GLY A 40 -7.42 2.17 8.95
CA GLY A 40 -6.05 1.90 8.54
C GLY A 40 -5.52 2.91 7.55
N TYR A 41 -4.33 2.63 7.07
CA TYR A 41 -3.64 3.44 6.06
C TYR A 41 -3.13 2.56 4.92
N GLU A 42 -3.38 2.99 3.71
CA GLU A 42 -2.75 2.45 2.52
C GLU A 42 -1.42 3.14 2.28
N LEU A 43 -0.38 2.38 1.97
CA LEU A 43 0.95 2.89 1.67
C LEU A 43 1.20 2.94 0.17
N PHE A 44 1.79 4.05 -0.27
CA PHE A 44 2.19 4.26 -1.65
C PHE A 44 3.66 4.60 -1.74
N ASN A 45 4.34 4.00 -2.71
CA ASN A 45 5.67 4.43 -3.10
C ASN A 45 5.56 5.62 -4.06
N ARG A 46 5.96 6.81 -3.62
CA ARG A 46 6.02 8.03 -4.44
C ARG A 46 7.42 8.29 -5.01
N SER A 47 8.27 7.31 -5.14
CA SER A 47 9.51 7.54 -5.87
C SER A 47 9.21 8.00 -7.30
N ARG A 48 9.90 9.05 -7.75
CA ARG A 48 9.66 9.78 -9.01
C ARG A 48 9.85 8.97 -10.30
N SER A 49 10.28 7.75 -10.22
CA SER A 49 10.32 6.84 -11.35
C SER A 49 9.06 6.01 -11.36
N GLN A 50 8.37 5.97 -12.50
CA GLN A 50 7.41 4.92 -12.83
C GLN A 50 8.15 3.58 -12.89
N VAL A 51 8.73 3.17 -11.78
CA VAL A 51 9.23 1.82 -11.61
C VAL A 51 7.97 0.98 -11.47
N GLU A 52 7.77 0.08 -12.42
CA GLU A 52 6.75 -0.95 -12.36
C GLU A 52 6.67 -1.48 -10.94
N HIS A 53 5.45 -1.56 -10.40
CA HIS A 53 5.19 -2.20 -9.13
C HIS A 53 5.67 -3.65 -9.23
N THR A 54 6.86 -3.90 -8.77
CA THR A 54 7.38 -5.26 -8.69
C THR A 54 7.07 -5.83 -7.32
N ALA A 55 6.93 -7.13 -7.23
CA ALA A 55 6.78 -7.84 -5.98
C ALA A 55 7.85 -7.41 -4.94
N ALA A 56 9.07 -7.14 -5.39
CA ALA A 56 10.15 -6.65 -4.55
C ALA A 56 9.93 -5.21 -4.03
N SER A 57 9.29 -4.33 -4.81
CA SER A 57 9.03 -2.95 -4.39
C SER A 57 7.97 -2.87 -3.30
N ASP A 58 6.94 -3.71 -3.37
CA ASP A 58 5.84 -3.75 -2.40
C ASP A 58 6.34 -4.29 -1.05
N VAL A 59 7.21 -5.31 -1.10
CA VAL A 59 7.86 -5.85 0.10
C VAL A 59 8.80 -4.86 0.74
N LEU A 60 9.63 -4.19 -0.06
CA LEU A 60 10.53 -3.16 0.44
C LEU A 60 9.75 -2.03 1.09
N LEU A 61 8.57 -1.68 0.56
CA LEU A 61 7.67 -0.69 1.14
C LEU A 61 7.19 -1.13 2.53
N VAL A 62 6.72 -2.38 2.65
CA VAL A 62 6.28 -2.95 3.94
C VAL A 62 7.45 -3.01 4.92
N PHE A 63 8.62 -3.52 4.49
CA PHE A 63 9.81 -3.57 5.34
C PHE A 63 10.25 -2.17 5.80
N THR A 64 10.25 -1.22 4.89
CA THR A 64 10.63 0.16 5.21
C THR A 64 9.64 0.78 6.19
N ALA A 65 8.35 0.58 5.99
CA ALA A 65 7.31 1.07 6.89
C ALA A 65 7.38 0.42 8.28
N LEU A 66 7.66 -0.87 8.34
CA LEU A 66 7.77 -1.63 9.60
C LEU A 66 9.11 -1.42 10.32
N SER A 67 10.18 -1.06 9.61
CA SER A 67 11.53 -0.88 10.17
C SER A 67 11.83 0.56 10.58
N HIS A 68 11.15 1.55 9.99
CA HIS A 68 11.34 2.95 10.35
C HIS A 68 10.43 3.33 11.51
N ALA A 69 11.03 3.49 12.64
CA ALA A 69 10.45 4.01 13.88
C ALA A 69 9.19 3.29 14.32
N GLY A 70 9.35 2.27 15.14
CA GLY A 70 8.27 1.73 15.97
C GLY A 70 6.91 1.75 15.28
N THR A 71 6.59 0.74 14.52
CA THR A 71 5.30 0.60 13.79
C THR A 71 4.12 0.99 14.68
N GLU A 72 4.25 0.78 15.99
CA GLU A 72 3.25 1.17 16.98
C GLU A 72 3.10 2.69 17.14
N GLU A 73 4.16 3.46 16.97
CA GLU A 73 4.11 4.93 17.06
C GLU A 73 3.47 5.57 15.81
N LEU A 74 3.68 4.97 14.63
CA LEU A 74 3.17 5.51 13.36
C LEU A 74 1.74 5.08 13.06
N ILE A 75 1.36 3.87 13.43
CA ILE A 75 0.10 3.24 13.02
C ILE A 75 -0.80 2.98 14.24
N GLY A 76 -0.22 2.86 15.44
CA GLY A 76 -0.97 2.55 16.66
C GLY A 76 -1.74 1.22 16.52
N LYS A 77 -3.08 1.29 16.66
CA LYS A 77 -3.98 0.14 16.48
C LYS A 77 -4.50 -0.01 15.06
N MET A 78 -4.06 0.84 14.12
CA MET A 78 -4.58 0.88 12.76
C MET A 78 -4.03 -0.27 11.92
N LEU A 79 -4.77 -0.63 10.88
CA LEU A 79 -4.34 -1.61 9.89
C LEU A 79 -3.47 -0.96 8.82
N LEU A 80 -2.56 -1.73 8.26
CA LEU A 80 -1.70 -1.34 7.17
C LEU A 80 -2.12 -2.05 5.89
N PHE A 81 -2.64 -1.29 4.95
CA PHE A 81 -3.05 -1.80 3.65
C PHE A 81 -1.88 -1.71 2.66
N VAL A 82 -1.60 -2.83 2.00
CA VAL A 82 -0.47 -2.97 1.08
C VAL A 82 -0.95 -3.53 -0.25
N ASN A 83 -0.71 -2.76 -1.30
CA ASN A 83 -1.00 -3.20 -2.66
C ASN A 83 -0.11 -4.39 -3.03
N CYS A 84 -0.71 -5.44 -3.56
CA CYS A 84 -0.03 -6.64 -4.01
C CYS A 84 -0.16 -6.81 -5.53
N THR A 85 0.75 -7.57 -6.11
CA THR A 85 0.58 -8.18 -7.43
C THR A 85 0.29 -9.66 -7.26
N HIS A 86 -0.33 -10.30 -8.24
CA HIS A 86 -0.56 -11.75 -8.17
C HIS A 86 0.74 -12.56 -8.06
N GLU A 87 1.85 -12.02 -8.54
CA GLU A 87 3.18 -12.63 -8.43
C GLU A 87 3.73 -12.48 -7.00
N SER A 88 3.51 -11.32 -6.36
CA SER A 88 3.99 -11.07 -5.01
C SER A 88 3.33 -11.97 -3.96
N LEU A 89 2.11 -12.45 -4.22
CA LEU A 89 1.38 -13.32 -3.28
C LEU A 89 2.05 -14.70 -3.10
N SER A 90 2.82 -15.15 -4.09
CA SER A 90 3.53 -16.44 -4.07
C SER A 90 4.94 -16.35 -3.52
N GLY A 91 5.44 -15.14 -3.27
CA GLY A 91 6.83 -14.92 -2.88
C GLY A 91 7.11 -15.23 -1.41
N GLY A 92 8.29 -15.81 -1.11
CA GLY A 92 8.72 -16.09 0.26
C GLY A 92 8.93 -14.86 1.15
N HIS A 93 8.89 -13.66 0.58
CA HIS A 93 9.06 -12.42 1.31
C HIS A 93 7.91 -12.12 2.29
N LEU A 94 6.68 -12.59 2.02
CA LEU A 94 5.59 -12.47 2.98
C LEU A 94 5.81 -13.30 4.24
N GLU A 95 6.74 -14.29 4.22
CA GLU A 95 7.11 -15.06 5.41
C GLU A 95 7.79 -14.22 6.48
N LEU A 96 8.38 -13.10 6.08
CA LEU A 96 9.09 -12.18 6.96
C LEU A 96 8.18 -11.09 7.54
N VAL A 97 6.91 -11.03 7.14
CA VAL A 97 5.95 -10.02 7.55
C VAL A 97 5.06 -10.59 8.66
N ASN A 98 4.95 -9.87 9.79
CA ASN A 98 3.96 -10.19 10.81
C ASN A 98 2.56 -9.85 10.27
N PRO A 99 1.65 -10.83 10.13
CA PRO A 99 0.35 -10.64 9.49
C PRO A 99 -0.66 -9.82 10.33
N ASP A 100 -0.50 -9.73 11.65
CA ASP A 100 -1.53 -9.26 12.60
C ASP A 100 -2.18 -7.91 12.25
N LYS A 101 -1.43 -7.02 11.58
CA LYS A 101 -1.93 -5.68 11.23
C LYS A 101 -1.82 -5.39 9.74
N VAL A 102 -1.52 -6.40 8.94
CA VAL A 102 -1.31 -6.22 7.50
C VAL A 102 -2.51 -6.75 6.72
N VAL A 103 -3.04 -5.88 5.88
CA VAL A 103 -4.10 -6.18 4.92
C VAL A 103 -3.48 -6.20 3.54
N LEU A 104 -3.54 -7.34 2.88
CA LEU A 104 -3.07 -7.49 1.50
C LEU A 104 -4.18 -7.08 0.54
N GLU A 105 -3.93 -6.07 -0.28
CA GLU A 105 -4.84 -5.63 -1.32
C GLU A 105 -4.64 -6.45 -2.58
N ILE A 106 -5.61 -7.29 -2.89
CA ILE A 106 -5.57 -8.23 -4.00
C ILE A 106 -6.15 -7.53 -5.25
N PRO A 107 -5.37 -7.37 -6.32
CA PRO A 107 -5.87 -6.76 -7.54
C PRO A 107 -6.85 -7.69 -8.25
N PRO A 108 -7.80 -7.14 -9.03
CA PRO A 108 -8.62 -7.95 -9.93
C PRO A 108 -7.75 -8.58 -11.01
N LEU A 109 -8.24 -9.66 -11.59
CA LEU A 109 -7.64 -10.26 -12.77
C LEU A 109 -7.93 -9.40 -14.01
N GLY A 110 -7.00 -9.31 -14.94
CA GLY A 110 -7.20 -8.56 -16.19
C GLY A 110 -8.36 -9.13 -17.02
N HIS A 111 -8.56 -10.42 -16.95
CA HIS A 111 -9.74 -11.11 -17.47
C HIS A 111 -10.26 -12.03 -16.36
N ALA A 112 -11.49 -11.79 -15.91
CA ALA A 112 -12.11 -12.58 -14.84
C ALA A 112 -12.65 -13.92 -15.37
N ALA A 113 -11.77 -14.73 -16.00
CA ALA A 113 -12.12 -16.09 -16.34
C ALA A 113 -12.28 -16.94 -15.07
N MET A 114 -13.36 -17.70 -14.98
CA MET A 114 -13.67 -18.52 -13.79
C MET A 114 -12.50 -19.44 -13.42
N GLU A 115 -11.81 -19.98 -14.41
CA GLU A 115 -10.65 -20.87 -14.23
C GLU A 115 -9.50 -20.15 -13.54
N GLU A 116 -9.19 -18.91 -13.93
CA GLU A 116 -8.14 -18.12 -13.32
C GLU A 116 -8.50 -17.71 -11.89
N VAL A 117 -9.77 -17.35 -11.65
CA VAL A 117 -10.29 -17.05 -10.30
C VAL A 117 -10.12 -18.27 -9.40
N GLN A 118 -10.51 -19.45 -9.86
CA GLN A 118 -10.37 -20.70 -9.10
C GLN A 118 -8.91 -21.07 -8.86
N ALA A 119 -8.05 -20.89 -9.86
CA ALA A 119 -6.61 -21.18 -9.73
C ALA A 119 -5.91 -20.37 -8.63
N ARG A 120 -6.44 -19.19 -8.26
CA ARG A 120 -5.88 -18.34 -7.20
C ARG A 120 -6.40 -18.66 -5.80
N LEU A 121 -7.49 -19.41 -5.66
CA LEU A 121 -8.08 -19.74 -4.36
C LEU A 121 -7.10 -20.36 -3.37
N PRO A 122 -6.28 -21.37 -3.75
CA PRO A 122 -5.37 -22.01 -2.79
C PRO A 122 -4.38 -21.03 -2.16
N ILE A 123 -3.84 -20.10 -2.95
CA ILE A 123 -2.88 -19.11 -2.44
C ILE A 123 -3.56 -18.08 -1.53
N LEU A 124 -4.76 -17.61 -1.89
CA LEU A 124 -5.52 -16.67 -1.08
C LEU A 124 -5.94 -17.32 0.26
N ALA A 125 -6.37 -18.58 0.24
CA ALA A 125 -6.69 -19.33 1.44
C ALA A 125 -5.47 -19.51 2.34
N ALA A 126 -4.32 -19.89 1.77
CA ALA A 126 -3.07 -20.04 2.53
C ALA A 126 -2.61 -18.73 3.19
N LEU A 127 -2.80 -17.59 2.54
CA LEU A 127 -2.50 -16.28 3.14
C LEU A 127 -3.41 -15.98 4.34
N ARG A 128 -4.70 -16.31 4.25
CA ARG A 128 -5.62 -16.19 5.38
C ARG A 128 -5.28 -17.12 6.54
N GLU A 129 -4.92 -18.37 6.25
CA GLU A 129 -4.47 -19.33 7.27
C GLU A 129 -3.21 -18.86 8.00
N ARG A 130 -2.36 -18.09 7.32
CA ARG A 130 -1.19 -17.45 7.93
C ARG A 130 -1.53 -16.23 8.78
N GLY A 131 -2.78 -15.76 8.77
CA GLY A 131 -3.25 -14.63 9.56
C GLY A 131 -3.31 -13.30 8.84
N PHE A 132 -3.01 -13.24 7.54
CA PHE A 132 -3.20 -12.02 6.76
C PHE A 132 -4.68 -11.70 6.56
N HIS A 133 -5.02 -10.44 6.62
CA HIS A 133 -6.30 -9.93 6.15
C HIS A 133 -6.25 -9.68 4.65
N LEU A 134 -7.35 -9.94 3.94
CA LEU A 134 -7.46 -9.71 2.51
C LEU A 134 -8.48 -8.61 2.20
N ALA A 135 -8.05 -7.64 1.41
CA ALA A 135 -8.90 -6.60 0.85
C ALA A 135 -9.02 -6.76 -0.66
N PHE A 136 -10.22 -6.59 -1.17
CA PHE A 136 -10.51 -6.59 -2.60
C PHE A 136 -11.18 -5.28 -2.98
N ASN A 137 -11.05 -4.88 -4.24
CA ASN A 137 -11.86 -3.77 -4.74
C ASN A 137 -13.30 -4.23 -5.02
N HIS A 138 -14.18 -3.28 -5.35
CA HIS A 138 -15.60 -3.57 -5.59
C HIS A 138 -15.90 -4.60 -6.70
N GLN A 139 -14.95 -4.87 -7.61
CA GLN A 139 -15.13 -5.87 -8.67
C GLN A 139 -15.26 -7.29 -8.10
N VAL A 140 -14.81 -7.54 -6.87
CA VAL A 140 -15.03 -8.84 -6.21
C VAL A 140 -16.52 -9.19 -6.05
N LEU A 141 -17.41 -8.19 -6.11
CA LEU A 141 -18.86 -8.38 -6.07
C LEU A 141 -19.46 -8.88 -7.39
N GLU A 142 -18.69 -8.92 -8.47
CA GLU A 142 -19.10 -9.51 -9.73
C GLU A 142 -19.16 -11.03 -9.62
N SER A 143 -20.11 -11.64 -10.32
CA SER A 143 -20.36 -13.08 -10.24
C SER A 143 -19.13 -13.95 -10.55
N ALA A 144 -18.22 -13.46 -11.40
CA ALA A 144 -16.98 -14.16 -11.73
C ALA A 144 -16.07 -14.37 -10.51
N TYR A 145 -16.09 -13.44 -9.56
CA TYR A 145 -15.27 -13.48 -8.33
C TYR A 145 -16.00 -14.10 -7.12
N ALA A 146 -17.21 -14.63 -7.30
CA ALA A 146 -17.97 -15.25 -6.21
C ALA A 146 -17.15 -16.22 -5.33
N PRO A 147 -16.19 -17.01 -5.86
CA PRO A 147 -15.33 -17.88 -5.05
C PRO A 147 -14.38 -17.15 -4.10
N TRP A 148 -14.05 -15.86 -4.36
CA TRP A 148 -13.14 -15.08 -3.50
C TRP A 148 -13.88 -14.38 -2.36
N LEU A 149 -15.18 -14.12 -2.47
CA LEU A 149 -15.98 -13.41 -1.47
C LEU A 149 -15.85 -13.97 -0.05
N PRO A 150 -15.86 -15.29 0.18
CA PRO A 150 -15.69 -15.84 1.52
C PRO A 150 -14.32 -15.56 2.15
N LEU A 151 -13.34 -15.15 1.35
CA LEU A 151 -11.98 -14.84 1.80
C LEU A 151 -11.80 -13.34 2.09
N ALA A 152 -12.77 -12.50 1.76
CA ALA A 152 -12.68 -11.06 1.94
C ALA A 152 -12.91 -10.65 3.39
N ASP A 153 -11.94 -9.92 3.96
CA ASP A 153 -12.13 -9.19 5.22
C ASP A 153 -12.62 -7.76 4.92
N PHE A 154 -12.19 -7.21 3.79
CA PHE A 154 -12.52 -5.84 3.36
C PHE A 154 -12.88 -5.79 1.89
N ILE A 155 -13.87 -4.96 1.55
CA ILE A 155 -14.17 -4.56 0.18
C ILE A 155 -13.93 -3.05 0.09
N LYS A 156 -12.90 -2.65 -0.68
CA LYS A 156 -12.53 -1.25 -0.88
C LYS A 156 -13.38 -0.60 -1.96
N LEU A 157 -13.97 0.53 -1.62
CA LEU A 157 -14.69 1.39 -2.54
C LEU A 157 -13.92 2.68 -2.74
N ASP A 158 -13.51 2.98 -3.97
CA ASP A 158 -12.88 4.26 -4.30
C ASP A 158 -13.96 5.33 -4.46
N ILE A 159 -14.10 6.17 -3.44
CA ILE A 159 -15.13 7.21 -3.40
C ILE A 159 -14.89 8.37 -4.38
N ILE A 160 -13.67 8.46 -4.94
CA ILE A 160 -13.32 9.48 -5.94
C ILE A 160 -13.69 9.00 -7.34
N LEU A 161 -13.43 7.73 -7.63
CA LEU A 161 -13.63 7.14 -8.95
C LEU A 161 -15.08 6.66 -9.17
N LEU A 162 -15.76 6.22 -8.11
CA LEU A 162 -17.10 5.67 -8.21
C LEU A 162 -18.18 6.78 -8.23
N PRO A 163 -19.11 6.77 -9.19
CA PRO A 163 -20.27 7.65 -9.16
C PRO A 163 -21.10 7.43 -7.88
N ARG A 164 -21.64 8.50 -7.30
CA ARG A 164 -22.41 8.44 -6.04
C ARG A 164 -23.55 7.42 -6.04
N VAL A 165 -24.23 7.29 -7.17
CA VAL A 165 -25.34 6.31 -7.32
C VAL A 165 -24.80 4.88 -7.23
N GLN A 166 -23.70 4.59 -7.89
CA GLN A 166 -23.07 3.27 -7.84
C GLN A 166 -22.51 2.99 -6.43
N LEU A 167 -21.86 3.97 -5.81
CA LEU A 167 -21.38 3.85 -4.43
C LEU A 167 -22.51 3.50 -3.45
N ALA A 168 -23.67 4.18 -3.56
CA ALA A 168 -24.83 3.90 -2.70
C ALA A 168 -25.40 2.49 -2.88
N VAL A 169 -25.28 1.91 -4.08
CA VAL A 169 -25.66 0.52 -4.34
C VAL A 169 -24.65 -0.43 -3.73
N LEU A 170 -23.35 -0.21 -3.99
CA LEU A 170 -22.29 -1.12 -3.52
C LEU A 170 -22.21 -1.20 -1.99
N VAL A 171 -22.39 -0.08 -1.29
CA VAL A 171 -22.43 -0.05 0.20
C VAL A 171 -23.55 -0.92 0.79
N LYS A 172 -24.60 -1.21 0.04
CA LYS A 172 -25.68 -2.10 0.51
C LYS A 172 -25.35 -3.58 0.35
N TYR A 173 -24.41 -3.92 -0.51
CA TYR A 173 -24.00 -5.29 -0.80
C TYR A 173 -22.68 -5.68 -0.13
N ALA A 174 -21.89 -4.71 0.33
CA ALA A 174 -20.66 -4.92 1.11
C ALA A 174 -20.95 -5.00 2.61
#